data_ce027cd86e8851d15f487a7910b8bd69
#
_entry.id   ce027cd86e8851d15f487a7910b8bd69
#
_cell.length_a   1.000
_cell.length_b   1.000
_cell.length_c   1.000
_cell.angle_alpha   90.00
_cell.angle_beta   90.00
_cell.angle_gamma   90.00
#
_symmetry.space_group_name_H-M   'P 1'
#
loop_
_entity.id
_entity.type
_entity.pdbx_description
1 polymer ?
#
loop_
_entity_poly.entity_id
_entity_poly.type
_entity_poly.pdbx_seq_one_letter_code
_entity_poly.pdbx_strand_id
1 'polypeptide(L)'
;MSTNREAGRQDAAAMADAIKAPLTPWYKRRALLVTVGAIVVLAITVISDLPVHSSLAADVSAGRSVMSEINADVGPCTFAAKESFSIHADQVAGSLSSSDQREASSLLRDDLAACSFTDNSIFELSNIEVPGSAAGRRLGDVVDTVTLWATSDALGAISDLETLLTRPNDQAARRDLATRERALASDRAAAFADISAADRIVSGHLSEPALPVLPDSEVQTG
;
A
#
# COMPACT_ATOMS: atom_id res chain seq x y z
N MET A 1 -68.30 -28.37 17.08
CA MET A 1 -67.63 -27.51 16.08
C MET A 1 -67.74 -26.02 16.50
N SER A 2 -67.11 -25.61 17.63
CA SER A 2 -67.27 -24.23 18.15
C SER A 2 -65.95 -23.61 18.68
N THR A 3 -64.83 -24.29 18.63
CA THR A 3 -63.61 -23.85 19.27
C THR A 3 -62.70 -22.98 18.40
N ASN A 4 -62.96 -22.87 17.09
CA ASN A 4 -62.09 -22.11 16.18
C ASN A 4 -62.47 -20.62 15.98
N ARG A 5 -63.59 -20.17 16.56
CA ARG A 5 -63.99 -18.75 16.41
C ARG A 5 -63.49 -17.84 17.53
N GLU A 6 -63.16 -18.42 18.69
CA GLU A 6 -62.68 -17.65 19.83
C GLU A 6 -61.17 -17.32 19.69
N ALA A 7 -60.35 -18.22 19.13
CA ALA A 7 -58.93 -18.00 18.90
C ALA A 7 -58.67 -16.81 17.92
N GLY A 8 -59.45 -16.73 16.84
CA GLY A 8 -59.32 -15.64 15.87
C GLY A 8 -59.76 -14.25 16.39
N ARG A 9 -60.54 -14.21 17.49
CA ARG A 9 -60.92 -12.92 18.11
C ARG A 9 -59.88 -12.40 19.09
N GLN A 10 -59.14 -13.28 19.73
CA GLN A 10 -58.08 -12.90 20.66
C GLN A 10 -56.86 -12.35 19.89
N ASP A 11 -56.51 -12.93 18.75
CA ASP A 11 -55.43 -12.43 17.90
C ASP A 11 -55.73 -11.07 17.28
N ALA A 12 -56.98 -10.80 16.90
CA ALA A 12 -57.39 -9.51 16.38
C ALA A 12 -57.39 -8.40 17.44
N ALA A 13 -57.72 -8.73 18.69
CA ALA A 13 -57.64 -7.76 19.80
C ALA A 13 -56.20 -7.43 20.20
N ALA A 14 -55.31 -8.43 20.19
CA ALA A 14 -53.89 -8.23 20.46
C ALA A 14 -53.19 -7.37 19.36
N MET A 15 -53.60 -7.54 18.11
CA MET A 15 -53.10 -6.71 17.00
C MET A 15 -53.60 -5.25 17.06
N ALA A 16 -54.83 -5.03 17.55
CA ALA A 16 -55.36 -3.69 17.66
C ALA A 16 -54.72 -2.86 18.80
N ASP A 17 -54.28 -3.52 19.88
CA ASP A 17 -53.52 -2.84 20.96
C ASP A 17 -52.07 -2.54 20.60
N ALA A 18 -51.43 -3.33 19.76
CA ALA A 18 -50.10 -3.07 19.25
C ALA A 18 -50.05 -1.81 18.36
N ILE A 19 -51.15 -1.41 17.73
CA ILE A 19 -51.24 -0.22 16.87
C ILE A 19 -51.45 1.06 17.71
N LYS A 20 -51.83 0.95 18.97
CA LYS A 20 -52.03 2.10 19.88
C LYS A 20 -50.81 2.53 20.69
N ALA A 21 -49.65 1.87 20.51
CA ALA A 21 -48.40 2.34 21.12
C ALA A 21 -48.09 3.76 20.58
N PRO A 22 -47.89 4.77 21.45
CA PRO A 22 -47.64 6.13 21.01
C PRO A 22 -46.31 6.13 20.21
N LEU A 23 -46.45 6.27 18.90
CA LEU A 23 -45.30 6.46 18.03
C LEU A 23 -44.54 7.67 18.52
N THR A 24 -43.37 7.45 19.12
CA THR A 24 -42.47 8.57 19.44
C THR A 24 -42.24 9.41 18.18
N PRO A 25 -42.54 10.71 18.22
CA PRO A 25 -42.46 11.54 17.02
C PRO A 25 -41.10 11.35 16.34
N TRP A 26 -41.11 11.13 15.06
CA TRP A 26 -39.94 10.78 14.24
C TRP A 26 -38.76 11.76 14.41
N TYR A 27 -39.03 13.03 14.70
CA TYR A 27 -38.04 14.04 14.99
C TYR A 27 -37.28 13.79 16.30
N LYS A 28 -37.91 13.18 17.33
CA LYS A 28 -37.24 12.78 18.58
C LYS A 28 -36.25 11.63 18.35
N ARG A 29 -36.61 10.67 17.46
CA ARG A 29 -35.68 9.60 17.06
C ARG A 29 -34.51 10.13 16.23
N ARG A 30 -34.73 11.10 15.34
CA ARG A 30 -33.66 11.75 14.59
C ARG A 30 -32.74 12.58 15.49
N ALA A 31 -33.30 13.33 16.43
CA ALA A 31 -32.49 14.09 17.40
C ALA A 31 -31.59 13.16 18.24
N LEU A 32 -32.12 12.01 18.68
CA LEU A 32 -31.36 11.03 19.46
C LEU A 32 -30.27 10.34 18.61
N LEU A 33 -30.55 10.01 17.37
CA LEU A 33 -29.55 9.44 16.45
C LEU A 33 -28.45 10.43 16.09
N VAL A 34 -28.79 11.70 15.91
CA VAL A 34 -27.79 12.76 15.63
C VAL A 34 -26.89 13.02 16.85
N THR A 35 -27.48 13.06 18.06
CA THR A 35 -26.68 13.24 19.29
C THR A 35 -25.81 12.03 19.59
N VAL A 36 -26.28 10.81 19.43
CA VAL A 36 -25.48 9.59 19.59
C VAL A 36 -24.38 9.53 18.52
N GLY A 37 -24.72 9.83 17.27
CA GLY A 37 -23.73 9.90 16.17
C GLY A 37 -22.64 10.94 16.43
N ALA A 38 -23.01 12.15 16.90
CA ALA A 38 -22.04 13.20 17.23
C ALA A 38 -21.12 12.81 18.40
N ILE A 39 -21.66 12.16 19.43
CA ILE A 39 -20.88 11.67 20.58
C ILE A 39 -19.93 10.56 20.15
N VAL A 40 -20.36 9.63 19.30
CA VAL A 40 -19.49 8.55 18.78
C VAL A 40 -18.37 9.11 17.91
N VAL A 41 -18.67 10.04 17.00
CA VAL A 41 -17.65 10.71 16.18
C VAL A 41 -16.65 11.48 17.05
N LEU A 42 -17.14 12.23 18.07
CA LEU A 42 -16.27 12.98 18.98
C LEU A 42 -15.43 12.04 19.87
N ALA A 43 -16.00 10.92 20.31
CA ALA A 43 -15.25 9.90 21.05
C ALA A 43 -14.17 9.23 20.20
N ILE A 44 -14.46 8.93 18.93
CA ILE A 44 -13.48 8.34 18.01
C ILE A 44 -12.35 9.34 17.73
N THR A 45 -12.64 10.62 17.47
CA THR A 45 -11.60 11.63 17.23
C THR A 45 -10.75 11.88 18.49
N VAL A 46 -11.34 11.94 19.68
CA VAL A 46 -10.59 12.12 20.93
C VAL A 46 -9.74 10.90 21.28
N ILE A 47 -10.21 9.67 20.96
CA ILE A 47 -9.43 8.44 21.18
C ILE A 47 -8.29 8.35 20.18
N SER A 48 -8.48 8.82 18.94
CA SER A 48 -7.43 8.83 17.91
C SER A 48 -6.32 9.85 18.20
N ASP A 49 -6.64 10.93 18.94
CA ASP A 49 -5.66 11.96 19.32
C ASP A 49 -5.01 11.72 20.71
N LEU A 50 -5.45 10.70 21.44
CA LEU A 50 -4.73 10.32 22.67
C LEU A 50 -3.39 9.73 22.27
N PRO A 51 -2.25 10.35 22.67
CA PRO A 51 -0.94 9.76 22.45
C PRO A 51 -0.91 8.40 23.17
N VAL A 52 -0.98 7.33 22.39
CA VAL A 52 -0.69 5.99 22.92
C VAL A 52 0.77 6.05 23.35
N HIS A 53 1.01 6.15 24.66
CA HIS A 53 2.36 6.03 25.22
C HIS A 53 2.79 4.56 25.06
N SER A 54 3.16 4.20 23.82
CA SER A 54 3.84 2.95 23.57
C SER A 54 5.18 2.98 24.31
N SER A 55 5.51 1.89 24.98
CA SER A 55 6.85 1.77 25.56
C SER A 55 7.86 1.71 24.40
N LEU A 56 9.06 2.26 24.60
CA LEU A 56 10.13 2.19 23.58
C LEU A 56 10.33 0.75 23.06
N ALA A 57 10.21 -0.24 23.92
CA ALA A 57 10.31 -1.65 23.53
C ALA A 57 9.16 -2.09 22.59
N ALA A 58 7.95 -1.58 22.78
CA ALA A 58 6.82 -1.83 21.89
C ALA A 58 7.03 -1.17 20.53
N ASP A 59 7.52 0.07 20.50
CA ASP A 59 7.86 0.77 19.26
C ASP A 59 8.96 0.07 18.47
N VAL A 60 10.00 -0.43 19.14
CA VAL A 60 11.07 -1.22 18.52
C VAL A 60 10.51 -2.51 17.91
N SER A 61 9.68 -3.24 18.67
CA SER A 61 9.08 -4.50 18.21
C SER A 61 8.17 -4.28 16.99
N ALA A 62 7.27 -3.30 17.08
CA ALA A 62 6.37 -2.95 16.00
C ALA A 62 7.13 -2.44 14.77
N GLY A 63 8.15 -1.58 14.96
CA GLY A 63 8.98 -1.09 13.88
C GLY A 63 9.73 -2.20 13.14
N ARG A 64 10.24 -3.20 13.86
CA ARG A 64 10.87 -4.38 13.25
C ARG A 64 9.88 -5.22 12.46
N SER A 65 8.65 -5.39 12.96
CA SER A 65 7.58 -6.09 12.23
C SER A 65 7.28 -5.36 10.93
N VAL A 66 7.00 -4.08 10.99
CA VAL A 66 6.73 -3.21 9.81
C VAL A 66 7.86 -3.33 8.78
N MET A 67 9.12 -3.21 9.19
CA MET A 67 10.25 -3.32 8.26
C MET A 67 10.42 -4.73 7.69
N SER A 68 10.08 -5.76 8.45
CA SER A 68 10.09 -7.14 7.96
C SER A 68 9.01 -7.36 6.91
N GLU A 69 7.82 -6.83 7.12
CA GLU A 69 6.69 -6.90 6.18
C GLU A 69 7.01 -6.11 4.90
N ILE A 70 7.47 -4.85 5.02
CA ILE A 70 7.91 -4.06 3.86
C ILE A 70 8.93 -4.83 3.02
N ASN A 71 9.97 -5.39 3.66
CA ASN A 71 11.03 -6.08 2.94
C ASN A 71 10.55 -7.41 2.31
N ALA A 72 9.58 -8.08 2.92
CA ALA A 72 8.99 -9.28 2.36
C ALA A 72 8.12 -8.96 1.14
N ASP A 73 7.27 -7.95 1.25
CA ASP A 73 6.26 -7.61 0.24
C ASP A 73 6.87 -6.90 -0.98
N VAL A 74 7.86 -6.02 -0.75
CA VAL A 74 8.53 -5.32 -1.85
C VAL A 74 9.64 -6.17 -2.50
N GLY A 75 10.10 -7.22 -1.83
CA GLY A 75 11.21 -8.07 -2.27
C GLY A 75 11.10 -8.57 -3.72
N PRO A 76 9.97 -9.17 -4.14
CA PRO A 76 9.78 -9.62 -5.52
C PRO A 76 9.96 -8.48 -6.53
N CYS A 77 9.36 -7.31 -6.28
CA CYS A 77 9.48 -6.16 -7.17
C CYS A 77 10.89 -5.56 -7.18
N THR A 78 11.61 -5.55 -6.06
CA THR A 78 13.01 -5.07 -6.02
C THR A 78 13.95 -5.96 -6.83
N PHE A 79 13.71 -7.28 -6.77
CA PHE A 79 14.44 -8.24 -7.58
C PHE A 79 14.13 -8.05 -9.07
N ALA A 80 12.86 -7.97 -9.43
CA ALA A 80 12.38 -7.76 -10.79
C ALA A 80 12.95 -6.46 -11.39
N ALA A 81 12.89 -5.34 -10.66
CA ALA A 81 13.47 -4.09 -11.12
C ALA A 81 14.97 -4.22 -11.41
N LYS A 82 15.73 -4.84 -10.49
CA LYS A 82 17.16 -5.05 -10.68
C LYS A 82 17.48 -5.91 -11.90
N GLU A 83 16.72 -6.98 -12.12
CA GLU A 83 16.88 -7.87 -13.28
C GLU A 83 16.56 -7.14 -14.58
N SER A 84 15.44 -6.42 -14.64
CA SER A 84 15.03 -5.62 -15.79
C SER A 84 16.07 -4.58 -16.20
N PHE A 85 16.64 -3.85 -15.24
CA PHE A 85 17.72 -2.90 -15.51
C PHE A 85 19.00 -3.58 -15.97
N SER A 86 19.31 -4.79 -15.48
CA SER A 86 20.46 -5.58 -15.97
C SER A 86 20.27 -6.00 -17.42
N ILE A 87 19.07 -6.48 -17.78
CA ILE A 87 18.71 -6.81 -19.16
C ILE A 87 18.89 -5.61 -20.10
N HIS A 88 18.44 -4.43 -19.65
CA HIS A 88 18.60 -3.21 -20.42
C HIS A 88 20.09 -2.81 -20.60
N ALA A 89 20.88 -2.93 -19.56
CA ALA A 89 22.31 -2.68 -19.66
C ALA A 89 23.00 -3.60 -20.68
N ASP A 90 22.63 -4.88 -20.69
CA ASP A 90 23.13 -5.86 -21.67
C ASP A 90 22.66 -5.53 -23.10
N GLN A 91 21.42 -5.07 -23.26
CA GLN A 91 20.90 -4.61 -24.55
C GLN A 91 21.71 -3.43 -25.10
N VAL A 92 21.93 -2.42 -24.25
CA VAL A 92 22.69 -1.22 -24.60
C VAL A 92 24.14 -1.56 -24.95
N ALA A 93 24.75 -2.47 -24.21
CA ALA A 93 26.09 -2.98 -24.50
C ALA A 93 26.18 -3.82 -25.80
N GLY A 94 25.02 -4.15 -26.40
CA GLY A 94 24.97 -5.00 -27.59
C GLY A 94 25.33 -6.46 -27.30
N SER A 95 25.27 -6.89 -26.04
CA SER A 95 25.61 -8.26 -25.61
C SER A 95 24.46 -9.26 -25.80
N LEU A 96 23.21 -8.80 -25.99
CA LEU A 96 22.05 -9.67 -26.20
C LEU A 96 21.99 -10.22 -27.63
N SER A 97 22.07 -11.54 -27.77
CA SER A 97 21.75 -12.21 -29.03
C SER A 97 20.23 -12.17 -29.33
N SER A 98 19.85 -12.48 -30.59
CA SER A 98 18.41 -12.54 -30.96
C SER A 98 17.63 -13.63 -30.24
N SER A 99 18.26 -14.67 -29.72
CA SER A 99 17.64 -15.68 -28.83
C SER A 99 17.42 -15.07 -27.44
N ASP A 100 18.40 -14.37 -26.91
CA ASP A 100 18.36 -13.80 -25.58
C ASP A 100 17.33 -12.66 -25.51
N GLN A 101 17.13 -11.89 -26.59
CA GLN A 101 16.06 -10.89 -26.66
C GLN A 101 14.65 -11.45 -26.48
N ARG A 102 14.39 -12.66 -26.96
CA ARG A 102 13.09 -13.32 -26.76
C ARG A 102 12.90 -13.77 -25.33
N GLU A 103 13.95 -14.31 -24.73
CA GLU A 103 13.96 -14.69 -23.31
C GLU A 103 13.83 -13.45 -22.42
N ALA A 104 14.60 -12.40 -22.68
CA ALA A 104 14.52 -11.12 -22.00
C ALA A 104 13.11 -10.51 -22.04
N SER A 105 12.41 -10.60 -23.20
CA SER A 105 11.02 -10.13 -23.29
C SER A 105 10.04 -10.96 -22.44
N SER A 106 10.32 -12.24 -22.21
CA SER A 106 9.53 -13.06 -21.28
C SER A 106 9.81 -12.65 -19.83
N LEU A 107 11.07 -12.50 -19.47
CA LEU A 107 11.50 -12.09 -18.13
C LEU A 107 10.91 -10.73 -17.75
N LEU A 108 11.00 -9.72 -18.64
CA LEU A 108 10.41 -8.40 -18.36
C LEU A 108 8.89 -8.44 -18.11
N ARG A 109 8.16 -9.37 -18.73
CA ARG A 109 6.72 -9.54 -18.43
C ARG A 109 6.48 -10.19 -17.08
N ASP A 110 7.32 -11.16 -16.71
CA ASP A 110 7.26 -11.79 -15.38
C ASP A 110 7.64 -10.75 -14.30
N ASP A 111 8.62 -9.90 -14.58
CA ASP A 111 9.02 -8.78 -13.74
C ASP A 111 7.90 -7.73 -13.57
N LEU A 112 7.18 -7.40 -14.66
CA LEU A 112 6.00 -6.56 -14.60
C LEU A 112 4.93 -7.15 -13.68
N ALA A 113 4.71 -8.47 -13.75
CA ALA A 113 3.76 -9.15 -12.89
C ALA A 113 4.18 -9.07 -11.42
N ALA A 114 5.47 -9.20 -11.11
CA ALA A 114 6.00 -9.11 -9.75
C ALA A 114 5.84 -7.72 -9.10
N CYS A 115 5.78 -6.65 -9.91
CA CYS A 115 5.53 -5.27 -9.44
C CYS A 115 4.05 -4.84 -9.59
N SER A 116 3.18 -5.68 -10.14
CA SER A 116 1.79 -5.31 -10.40
C SER A 116 0.88 -5.58 -9.21
N PHE A 117 -0.26 -4.85 -9.14
CA PHE A 117 -1.31 -5.09 -8.15
C PHE A 117 -2.00 -6.46 -8.26
N THR A 118 -1.69 -7.25 -9.29
CA THR A 118 -2.20 -8.61 -9.42
C THR A 118 -1.45 -9.62 -8.56
N ASP A 119 -0.24 -9.27 -8.14
CA ASP A 119 0.46 -10.04 -7.12
C ASP A 119 0.09 -9.49 -5.73
N ASN A 120 -0.56 -10.30 -4.90
CA ASN A 120 -1.18 -9.88 -3.63
C ASN A 120 -0.19 -9.21 -2.66
N SER A 121 1.11 -9.48 -2.78
CA SER A 121 2.12 -8.98 -1.86
C SER A 121 2.19 -7.44 -1.82
N ILE A 122 2.13 -6.77 -2.97
CA ILE A 122 2.22 -5.30 -3.00
C ILE A 122 0.93 -4.63 -2.49
N PHE A 123 -0.22 -5.28 -2.68
CA PHE A 123 -1.47 -4.79 -2.09
C PHE A 123 -1.43 -4.81 -0.56
N GLU A 124 -0.67 -5.72 0.04
CA GLU A 124 -0.53 -5.84 1.49
C GLU A 124 0.27 -4.69 2.09
N LEU A 125 1.23 -4.08 1.36
CA LEU A 125 1.98 -2.91 1.83
C LEU A 125 1.08 -1.77 2.31
N SER A 126 0.00 -1.47 1.60
CA SER A 126 -0.94 -0.40 1.96
C SER A 126 -1.77 -0.70 3.21
N ASN A 127 -1.75 -1.96 3.69
CA ASN A 127 -2.48 -2.41 4.87
C ASN A 127 -1.57 -2.60 6.08
N ILE A 128 -0.27 -2.31 5.98
CA ILE A 128 0.66 -2.43 7.11
C ILE A 128 0.26 -1.45 8.21
N GLU A 129 -0.08 -1.99 9.38
CA GLU A 129 -0.40 -1.19 10.54
C GLU A 129 0.88 -0.63 11.19
N VAL A 130 0.97 0.69 11.23
CA VAL A 130 2.09 1.39 11.89
C VAL A 130 1.69 1.92 13.26
N PRO A 131 2.62 1.93 14.25
CA PRO A 131 2.33 2.48 15.57
C PRO A 131 1.92 3.97 15.50
N GLY A 132 1.01 4.40 16.38
CA GLY A 132 0.60 5.81 16.49
C GLY A 132 1.66 6.76 17.12
N SER A 133 2.86 6.26 17.36
CA SER A 133 3.99 7.00 17.94
C SER A 133 4.71 7.91 16.93
N ALA A 134 5.67 8.70 17.39
CA ALA A 134 6.52 9.51 16.52
C ALA A 134 7.37 8.66 15.57
N ALA A 135 7.86 7.50 16.04
CA ALA A 135 8.56 6.53 15.18
C ALA A 135 7.60 5.92 14.16
N GLY A 136 6.39 5.54 14.59
CA GLY A 136 5.38 4.95 13.72
C GLY A 136 4.96 5.88 12.58
N ARG A 137 4.84 7.19 12.82
CA ARG A 137 4.57 8.15 11.71
C ARG A 137 5.66 8.12 10.65
N ARG A 138 6.94 8.05 11.06
CA ARG A 138 8.05 7.92 10.10
C ARG A 138 8.04 6.58 9.36
N LEU A 139 7.64 5.51 10.04
CA LEU A 139 7.44 4.21 9.38
C LEU A 139 6.28 4.25 8.39
N GLY A 140 5.21 5.00 8.66
CA GLY A 140 4.14 5.27 7.71
C GLY A 140 4.66 5.97 6.45
N ASP A 141 5.47 7.02 6.60
CA ASP A 141 6.12 7.70 5.47
C ASP A 141 6.99 6.71 4.66
N VAL A 142 7.69 5.77 5.31
CA VAL A 142 8.45 4.71 4.63
C VAL A 142 7.54 3.78 3.85
N VAL A 143 6.42 3.32 4.45
CA VAL A 143 5.44 2.45 3.77
C VAL A 143 4.90 3.13 2.52
N ASP A 144 4.47 4.39 2.63
CA ASP A 144 3.92 5.16 1.50
C ASP A 144 4.95 5.33 0.39
N THR A 145 6.19 5.69 0.75
CA THR A 145 7.27 5.90 -0.22
C THR A 145 7.67 4.59 -0.93
N VAL A 146 7.78 3.49 -0.18
CA VAL A 146 8.12 2.17 -0.76
C VAL A 146 6.99 1.65 -1.65
N THR A 147 5.75 1.89 -1.25
CA THR A 147 4.58 1.56 -2.09
C THR A 147 4.62 2.32 -3.41
N LEU A 148 4.87 3.63 -3.38
CA LEU A 148 5.00 4.46 -4.59
C LEU A 148 6.17 3.98 -5.47
N TRP A 149 7.33 3.73 -4.85
CA TRP A 149 8.49 3.18 -5.53
C TRP A 149 8.17 1.90 -6.31
N ALA A 150 7.46 0.94 -5.69
CA ALA A 150 7.14 -0.35 -6.31
C ALA A 150 6.04 -0.23 -7.37
N THR A 151 4.89 0.38 -7.00
CA THR A 151 3.65 0.32 -7.79
C THR A 151 3.56 1.35 -8.91
N SER A 152 4.32 2.42 -8.82
CA SER A 152 4.36 3.49 -9.84
C SER A 152 5.68 3.48 -10.61
N ASP A 153 6.77 3.66 -9.89
CA ASP A 153 8.04 3.99 -10.54
C ASP A 153 8.77 2.76 -11.05
N ALA A 154 8.89 1.69 -10.26
CA ALA A 154 9.52 0.45 -10.71
C ALA A 154 8.67 -0.24 -11.79
N LEU A 155 7.36 -0.39 -11.55
CA LEU A 155 6.43 -0.96 -12.53
C LEU A 155 6.49 -0.20 -13.86
N GLY A 156 6.43 1.13 -13.81
CA GLY A 156 6.51 1.96 -15.00
C GLY A 156 7.87 1.89 -15.69
N ALA A 157 8.98 1.85 -14.94
CA ALA A 157 10.32 1.69 -15.51
C ALA A 157 10.46 0.36 -16.25
N ILE A 158 10.01 -0.76 -15.67
CA ILE A 158 10.03 -2.08 -16.32
C ILE A 158 9.20 -2.07 -17.62
N SER A 159 8.03 -1.40 -17.62
CA SER A 159 7.21 -1.24 -18.83
C SER A 159 7.92 -0.43 -19.92
N ASP A 160 8.64 0.62 -19.54
CA ASP A 160 9.44 1.41 -20.49
C ASP A 160 10.62 0.59 -21.04
N LEU A 161 11.26 -0.24 -20.19
CA LEU A 161 12.34 -1.17 -20.59
C LEU A 161 11.83 -2.26 -21.55
N GLU A 162 10.65 -2.84 -21.33
CA GLU A 162 10.02 -3.77 -22.29
C GLU A 162 9.78 -3.09 -23.64
N THR A 163 9.33 -1.84 -23.61
CA THR A 163 9.14 -1.04 -24.83
C THR A 163 10.46 -0.83 -25.54
N LEU A 164 11.52 -0.49 -24.84
CA LEU A 164 12.86 -0.24 -25.41
C LEU A 164 13.52 -1.51 -25.90
N LEU A 165 13.25 -2.67 -25.29
CA LEU A 165 13.75 -3.94 -25.78
C LEU A 165 13.24 -4.25 -27.20
N THR A 166 11.98 -3.91 -27.48
CA THR A 166 11.34 -4.15 -28.78
C THR A 166 11.51 -2.98 -29.76
N ARG A 167 11.61 -1.77 -29.24
CA ARG A 167 11.72 -0.51 -30.00
C ARG A 167 12.84 0.36 -29.44
N PRO A 168 14.11 0.01 -29.64
CA PRO A 168 15.25 0.66 -28.98
C PRO A 168 15.39 2.17 -29.29
N ASN A 169 14.76 2.64 -30.34
CA ASN A 169 14.78 4.07 -30.72
C ASN A 169 13.53 4.85 -30.29
N ASP A 170 12.67 4.30 -29.43
CA ASP A 170 11.47 4.98 -28.93
C ASP A 170 11.87 6.12 -27.98
N GLN A 171 11.77 7.35 -28.48
CA GLN A 171 12.17 8.57 -27.76
C GLN A 171 11.24 8.88 -26.57
N ALA A 172 9.98 8.43 -26.62
CA ALA A 172 9.04 8.64 -25.53
C ALA A 172 9.43 7.72 -24.36
N ALA A 173 9.58 6.42 -24.63
CA ALA A 173 9.97 5.44 -23.61
C ALA A 173 11.33 5.80 -22.96
N ARG A 174 12.32 6.31 -23.73
CA ARG A 174 13.59 6.77 -23.16
C ARG A 174 13.42 7.94 -22.19
N ARG A 175 12.59 8.94 -22.53
CA ARG A 175 12.35 10.09 -21.66
C ARG A 175 11.58 9.70 -20.40
N ASP A 176 10.61 8.80 -20.54
CA ASP A 176 9.79 8.32 -19.44
C ASP A 176 10.65 7.49 -18.49
N LEU A 177 11.47 6.57 -19.03
CA LEU A 177 12.44 5.80 -18.25
C LEU A 177 13.38 6.72 -17.45
N ALA A 178 14.02 7.72 -18.09
CA ALA A 178 14.90 8.66 -17.39
C ALA A 178 14.19 9.49 -16.31
N THR A 179 12.89 9.69 -16.43
CA THR A 179 12.09 10.36 -15.38
C THR A 179 11.83 9.42 -14.22
N ARG A 180 11.47 8.14 -14.49
CA ARG A 180 11.24 7.13 -13.47
C ARG A 180 12.51 6.76 -12.71
N GLU A 181 13.66 6.70 -13.37
CA GLU A 181 14.95 6.47 -12.70
C GLU A 181 15.25 7.53 -11.64
N ARG A 182 15.00 8.80 -11.98
CA ARG A 182 15.14 9.89 -11.01
C ARG A 182 14.15 9.78 -9.86
N ALA A 183 12.90 9.37 -10.14
CA ALA A 183 11.88 9.11 -9.12
C ALA A 183 12.30 7.95 -8.21
N LEU A 184 12.71 6.81 -8.79
CA LEU A 184 13.19 5.63 -8.05
C LEU A 184 14.36 5.98 -7.12
N ALA A 185 15.32 6.78 -7.59
CA ALA A 185 16.44 7.24 -6.77
C ALA A 185 16.01 8.20 -5.66
N SER A 186 15.06 9.09 -5.95
CA SER A 186 14.49 10.04 -4.98
C SER A 186 13.72 9.31 -3.87
N ASP A 187 12.84 8.38 -4.24
CA ASP A 187 12.02 7.64 -3.30
C ASP A 187 12.87 6.72 -2.43
N ARG A 188 13.88 6.06 -3.03
CA ARG A 188 14.85 5.32 -2.25
C ARG A 188 15.52 6.22 -1.21
N ALA A 189 16.01 7.40 -1.60
CA ALA A 189 16.64 8.33 -0.67
C ALA A 189 15.70 8.81 0.42
N ALA A 190 14.43 9.08 0.10
CA ALA A 190 13.41 9.47 1.05
C ALA A 190 13.12 8.35 2.06
N ALA A 191 12.90 7.10 1.59
CA ALA A 191 12.67 5.95 2.46
C ALA A 191 13.84 5.74 3.43
N PHE A 192 15.08 5.86 2.97
CA PHE A 192 16.28 5.74 3.83
C PHE A 192 16.39 6.90 4.83
N ALA A 193 15.97 8.11 4.48
CA ALA A 193 15.96 9.24 5.40
C ALA A 193 14.90 9.05 6.51
N ASP A 194 13.71 8.58 6.16
CA ASP A 194 12.62 8.37 7.11
C ASP A 194 12.89 7.18 8.04
N ILE A 195 13.41 6.07 7.53
CA ILE A 195 13.83 4.96 8.40
C ILE A 195 14.96 5.37 9.35
N SER A 196 15.93 6.16 8.88
CA SER A 196 16.99 6.69 9.73
C SER A 196 16.45 7.65 10.78
N ALA A 197 15.38 8.39 10.48
CA ALA A 197 14.71 9.24 11.45
C ALA A 197 13.91 8.41 12.48
N ALA A 198 13.20 7.38 12.06
CA ALA A 198 12.51 6.43 12.95
C ALA A 198 13.51 5.70 13.85
N ASP A 199 14.60 5.21 13.28
CA ASP A 199 15.66 4.47 13.99
C ASP A 199 16.33 5.29 15.10
N ARG A 200 16.55 6.59 14.87
CA ARG A 200 17.03 7.49 15.93
C ARG A 200 16.07 7.61 17.11
N ILE A 201 14.76 7.54 16.86
CA ILE A 201 13.73 7.60 17.92
C ILE A 201 13.74 6.31 18.74
N VAL A 202 13.97 5.16 18.12
CA VAL A 202 13.98 3.86 18.77
C VAL A 202 15.40 3.35 19.11
N SER A 203 16.41 4.21 19.02
CA SER A 203 17.79 3.97 19.48
C SER A 203 18.57 2.88 18.72
N GLY A 204 18.45 2.81 17.41
CA GLY A 204 19.34 2.01 16.56
C GLY A 204 18.96 0.53 16.45
N HIS A 205 17.67 0.24 16.25
CA HIS A 205 17.15 -1.12 16.23
C HIS A 205 16.39 -1.52 14.97
N LEU A 206 16.27 -0.61 13.97
CA LEU A 206 15.54 -0.86 12.75
C LEU A 206 16.48 -1.22 11.59
N SER A 207 16.03 -2.13 10.72
CA SER A 207 16.74 -2.46 9.50
C SER A 207 16.36 -1.49 8.37
N GLU A 208 17.26 -1.31 7.41
CA GLU A 208 16.99 -0.52 6.22
C GLU A 208 16.02 -1.24 5.27
N PRO A 209 15.23 -0.49 4.47
CA PRO A 209 14.41 -1.07 3.41
C PRO A 209 15.29 -1.68 2.32
N ALA A 210 14.87 -2.83 1.79
CA ALA A 210 15.62 -3.59 0.78
C ALA A 210 15.49 -2.99 -0.63
N LEU A 211 15.53 -1.66 -0.76
CA LEU A 211 15.46 -0.99 -2.05
C LEU A 211 16.84 -0.97 -2.72
N PRO A 212 16.99 -1.51 -3.96
CA PRO A 212 18.27 -1.59 -4.63
C PRO A 212 18.75 -0.22 -5.12
N VAL A 213 20.05 -0.08 -5.26
CA VAL A 213 20.62 0.90 -6.17
C VAL A 213 20.49 0.31 -7.56
N LEU A 214 19.71 0.94 -8.42
CA LEU A 214 19.57 0.53 -9.81
C LEU A 214 20.73 1.11 -10.61
N PRO A 215 21.26 0.38 -11.62
CA PRO A 215 22.26 0.93 -12.51
C PRO A 215 21.66 2.12 -13.27
N ASP A 216 22.42 3.21 -13.37
CA ASP A 216 22.01 4.35 -14.18
C ASP A 216 21.89 3.89 -15.64
N SER A 217 20.73 4.16 -16.26
CA SER A 217 20.54 3.94 -17.69
C SER A 217 21.21 5.03 -18.54
N GLU A 218 21.88 5.98 -17.91
CA GLU A 218 22.68 6.98 -18.62
C GLU A 218 23.74 6.29 -19.47
N VAL A 219 23.27 5.83 -20.60
CA VAL A 219 24.12 5.63 -21.76
C VAL A 219 24.86 6.92 -21.96
N GLN A 220 26.15 6.87 -21.73
CA GLN A 220 27.08 7.84 -22.19
C GLN A 220 26.70 8.24 -23.61
N THR A 221 26.03 9.39 -23.75
CA THR A 221 25.89 10.10 -25.02
C THR A 221 27.29 10.62 -25.34
N GLY A 222 28.08 9.73 -25.94
CA GLY A 222 29.34 10.10 -26.61
C GLY A 222 29.05 10.64 -28.00
#